data_c060c072f2ae6cc0afe570fefe7d3306
#
_entry.id   c060c072f2ae6cc0afe570fefe7d3306
#
_cell.length_a   1.000
_cell.length_b   1.000
_cell.length_c   1.000
_cell.angle_alpha   90.00
_cell.angle_beta   90.00
_cell.angle_gamma   90.00
#
_symmetry.space_group_name_H-M   'P 1'
#
loop_
_entity.id
_entity.type
_entity.pdbx_description
1 polymer ?
#
loop_
_entity_poly.entity_id
_entity_poly.type
_entity_poly.pdbx_seq_one_letter_code
_entity_poly.pdbx_strand_id
1 'polypeptide(L)'
;MFVKEITKRYDGKAVVDGVSFEIPKGKVLSLIGPNGAGKSTVMGMLSRLIARDSGLVDFEGTEITRWKSRELSKRLAILTQANNVQMKLTVRELVAFGRFPYSGGRLTQEDNEIIDRAIAYMELCLLYTSPSPRDA
;
A
#
# COMPACT_ATOMS: atom_id res chain seq x y z
N MET A 1 13.45 2.13 0.17
CA MET A 1 13.15 1.41 -1.09
C MET A 1 14.00 1.98 -2.20
N PHE A 2 14.63 1.13 -2.96
CA PHE A 2 15.51 1.52 -4.06
C PHE A 2 14.95 0.97 -5.37
N VAL A 3 14.72 1.85 -6.35
CA VAL A 3 14.11 1.50 -7.63
C VAL A 3 15.08 1.83 -8.75
N LYS A 4 15.38 0.86 -9.60
CA LYS A 4 16.35 1.01 -10.68
C LYS A 4 15.78 0.52 -12.01
N GLU A 5 15.67 1.44 -12.95
CA GLU A 5 15.33 1.19 -14.35
C GLU A 5 14.10 0.30 -14.55
N ILE A 6 13.05 0.54 -13.77
CA ILE A 6 11.81 -0.22 -13.90
C ILE A 6 11.09 0.15 -15.19
N THR A 7 10.59 -0.86 -15.88
CA THR A 7 9.90 -0.72 -17.15
C THR A 7 8.65 -1.59 -17.19
N LYS A 8 7.56 -1.05 -17.71
CA LYS A 8 6.32 -1.77 -17.99
C LYS A 8 5.79 -1.38 -19.36
N ARG A 9 5.53 -2.37 -20.19
CA ARG A 9 4.97 -2.22 -21.53
C ARG A 9 3.59 -2.84 -21.60
N TYR A 10 2.71 -2.18 -22.33
CA TYR A 10 1.41 -2.70 -22.72
C TYR A 10 1.25 -2.54 -24.24
N ASP A 11 0.95 -3.62 -24.93
CA ASP A 11 0.77 -3.64 -26.40
C ASP A 11 1.95 -2.99 -27.16
N GLY A 12 3.16 -3.29 -26.74
CA GLY A 12 4.39 -2.76 -27.33
C GLY A 12 4.73 -1.31 -26.97
N LYS A 13 3.88 -0.64 -26.17
CA LYS A 13 4.10 0.72 -25.70
C LYS A 13 4.60 0.74 -24.28
N ALA A 14 5.70 1.41 -24.01
CA ALA A 14 6.20 1.61 -22.67
C ALA A 14 5.36 2.66 -21.92
N VAL A 15 4.61 2.21 -20.93
CA VAL A 15 3.86 3.10 -20.01
C VAL A 15 4.81 3.65 -18.93
N VAL A 16 5.74 2.83 -18.49
CA VAL A 16 6.86 3.21 -17.61
C VAL A 16 8.13 2.75 -18.30
N ASP A 17 9.09 3.62 -18.47
CA ASP A 17 10.30 3.36 -19.24
C ASP A 17 11.56 3.77 -18.49
N GLY A 18 12.25 2.77 -17.94
CA GLY A 18 13.55 2.96 -17.30
C GLY A 18 13.57 3.93 -16.13
N VAL A 19 12.54 3.93 -15.30
CA VAL A 19 12.41 4.87 -14.19
C VAL A 19 13.23 4.41 -12.98
N SER A 20 14.03 5.32 -12.44
CA SER A 20 14.90 5.08 -11.28
C SER A 20 14.69 6.17 -10.22
N PHE A 21 14.58 5.76 -8.97
CA PHE A 21 14.52 6.67 -7.82
C PHE A 21 14.75 5.90 -6.53
N GLU A 22 14.91 6.63 -5.44
CA GLU A 22 15.03 6.07 -4.10
C GLU A 22 14.01 6.71 -3.17
N ILE A 23 13.42 5.91 -2.29
CA ILE A 23 12.60 6.39 -1.18
C ILE A 23 13.40 6.11 0.09
N PRO A 24 14.08 7.12 0.66
CA PRO A 24 14.83 6.95 1.89
C PRO A 24 13.90 6.60 3.06
N LYS A 25 14.41 5.84 4.01
CA LYS A 25 13.66 5.49 5.22
C LYS A 25 13.23 6.76 5.96
N GLY A 26 11.97 6.79 6.39
CA GLY A 26 11.40 7.92 7.13
C GLY A 26 11.07 9.14 6.26
N LYS A 27 11.14 9.02 4.94
CA LYS A 27 10.83 10.09 3.99
C LYS A 27 9.56 9.78 3.20
N VAL A 28 8.93 10.83 2.70
CA VAL A 28 7.76 10.73 1.80
C VAL A 28 8.20 11.17 0.42
N LEU A 29 7.91 10.32 -0.57
CA LEU A 29 8.11 10.63 -1.99
C LEU A 29 6.75 10.78 -2.65
N SER A 30 6.54 11.85 -3.41
CA SER A 30 5.33 12.07 -4.19
C SER A 30 5.59 11.90 -5.67
N LEU A 31 4.70 11.17 -6.35
CA LEU A 31 4.68 11.05 -7.80
C LEU A 31 3.64 12.03 -8.35
N ILE A 32 4.09 12.98 -9.14
CA ILE A 32 3.24 14.05 -9.70
C ILE A 32 3.28 13.96 -11.23
N GLY A 33 2.13 14.14 -11.84
CA GLY A 33 2.00 14.13 -13.28
C GLY A 33 0.54 14.05 -13.73
N PRO A 34 0.28 14.26 -15.03
CA PRO A 34 -1.08 14.18 -15.57
C PRO A 34 -1.61 12.74 -15.52
N ASN A 35 -2.93 12.60 -15.69
CA ASN A 35 -3.56 11.28 -15.85
C ASN A 35 -2.97 10.57 -17.07
N GLY A 36 -2.66 9.28 -16.90
CA GLY A 36 -2.02 8.48 -17.96
C GLY A 36 -0.49 8.59 -18.01
N ALA A 37 0.14 9.30 -17.07
CA ALA A 37 1.61 9.41 -17.02
C ALA A 37 2.31 8.15 -16.44
N GLY A 38 1.55 7.13 -16.01
CA GLY A 38 2.11 5.89 -15.47
C GLY A 38 2.29 5.85 -13.95
N LYS A 39 1.80 6.85 -13.21
CA LYS A 39 1.92 6.90 -11.74
C LYS A 39 1.35 5.66 -11.04
N SER A 40 0.14 5.27 -11.41
CA SER A 40 -0.51 4.08 -10.83
C SER A 40 0.22 2.79 -11.21
N THR A 41 0.78 2.73 -12.41
CA THR A 41 1.58 1.59 -12.85
C THR A 41 2.88 1.49 -12.04
N VAL A 42 3.56 2.60 -11.79
CA VAL A 42 4.73 2.64 -10.91
C VAL A 42 4.36 2.14 -9.52
N MET A 43 3.31 2.68 -8.91
CA MET A 43 2.84 2.25 -7.58
C MET A 43 2.51 0.75 -7.56
N GLY A 44 1.86 0.24 -8.62
CA GLY A 44 1.55 -1.17 -8.75
C GLY A 44 2.79 -2.06 -8.82
N MET A 45 3.84 -1.62 -9.51
CA MET A 45 5.11 -2.35 -9.58
C MET A 45 5.88 -2.32 -8.23
N LEU A 46 5.86 -1.19 -7.52
CA LEU A 46 6.49 -1.08 -6.20
C LEU A 46 5.81 -1.94 -5.14
N SER A 47 4.53 -2.18 -5.29
CA SER A 47 3.71 -2.95 -4.35
C SER A 47 3.51 -4.41 -4.75
N ARG A 48 4.11 -4.84 -5.85
CA ARG A 48 3.97 -6.21 -6.39
C ARG A 48 2.57 -6.56 -6.91
N LEU A 49 1.71 -5.57 -7.07
CA LEU A 49 0.39 -5.76 -7.71
C LEU A 49 0.51 -5.90 -9.23
N ILE A 50 1.50 -5.27 -9.81
CA ILE A 50 1.80 -5.33 -11.25
C ILE A 50 3.22 -5.88 -11.42
N ALA A 51 3.37 -6.92 -12.24
CA ALA A 51 4.67 -7.43 -12.60
C ALA A 51 5.38 -6.46 -13.57
N ARG A 52 6.61 -6.10 -13.25
CA ARG A 52 7.45 -5.30 -14.14
C ARG A 52 8.04 -6.17 -15.25
N ASP A 53 8.37 -5.56 -16.36
CA ASP A 53 9.04 -6.26 -17.48
C ASP A 53 10.56 -6.29 -17.29
N SER A 54 11.12 -5.23 -16.70
CA SER A 54 12.55 -5.15 -16.37
C SER A 54 12.80 -4.20 -15.21
N GLY A 55 14.04 -4.16 -14.77
CA GLY A 55 14.48 -3.32 -13.67
C GLY A 55 14.51 -4.03 -12.33
N LEU A 56 14.80 -3.27 -11.28
CA LEU A 56 14.97 -3.77 -9.93
C LEU A 56 14.16 -2.91 -8.95
N VAL A 57 13.49 -3.56 -8.02
CA VAL A 57 12.89 -2.92 -6.85
C VAL A 57 13.42 -3.60 -5.61
N ASP A 58 14.29 -2.91 -4.87
CA ASP A 58 14.83 -3.38 -3.60
C ASP A 58 14.03 -2.74 -2.45
N PHE A 59 13.52 -3.58 -1.57
CA PHE A 59 12.83 -3.17 -0.38
C PHE A 59 13.53 -3.74 0.85
N GLU A 60 14.10 -2.88 1.66
CA GLU A 60 14.84 -3.26 2.87
C GLU A 60 15.93 -4.31 2.61
N GLY A 61 16.70 -4.15 1.54
CA GLY A 61 17.83 -5.01 1.22
C GLY A 61 17.48 -6.29 0.45
N THR A 62 16.20 -6.52 0.15
CA THR A 62 15.75 -7.70 -0.59
C THR A 62 14.90 -7.27 -1.78
N GLU A 63 15.15 -7.85 -2.94
CA GLU A 63 14.35 -7.59 -4.13
C GLU A 63 12.89 -7.99 -3.87
N ILE A 64 11.94 -7.11 -4.29
CA ILE A 64 10.53 -7.21 -3.90
C ILE A 64 9.88 -8.55 -4.28
N THR A 65 10.31 -9.17 -5.38
CA THR A 65 9.78 -10.46 -5.84
C THR A 65 10.26 -11.64 -5.00
N ARG A 66 11.36 -11.48 -4.26
CA ARG A 66 11.89 -12.51 -3.37
C ARG A 66 11.26 -12.53 -1.99
N TRP A 67 10.53 -11.48 -1.63
CA TRP A 67 9.81 -11.43 -0.38
C TRP A 67 8.71 -12.48 -0.34
N LYS A 68 8.61 -13.21 0.76
CA LYS A 68 7.43 -14.04 1.03
C LYS A 68 6.22 -13.11 1.24
N SER A 69 5.09 -13.45 0.63
CA SER A 69 3.90 -12.60 0.65
C SER A 69 3.46 -12.23 2.07
N ARG A 70 3.49 -13.18 2.99
CA ARG A 70 3.14 -12.95 4.38
C ARG A 70 4.05 -11.94 5.06
N GLU A 71 5.37 -12.08 4.86
CA GLU A 71 6.34 -11.16 5.46
C GLU A 71 6.27 -9.76 4.85
N LEU A 72 6.09 -9.68 3.54
CA LEU A 72 5.88 -8.40 2.86
C LEU A 72 4.62 -7.69 3.36
N SER A 73 3.53 -8.41 3.58
CA SER A 73 2.27 -7.87 4.07
C SER A 73 2.38 -7.25 5.48
N LYS A 74 3.36 -7.67 6.26
CA LYS A 74 3.66 -7.07 7.56
C LYS A 74 4.38 -5.72 7.46
N ARG A 75 4.99 -5.46 6.31
CA ARG A 75 5.88 -4.29 6.10
C ARG A 75 5.33 -3.29 5.12
N LEU A 76 4.42 -3.69 4.26
CA LEU A 76 3.90 -2.89 3.17
C LEU A 76 2.38 -2.85 3.21
N ALA A 77 1.82 -1.65 3.22
CA ALA A 77 0.38 -1.41 3.07
C ALA A 77 0.13 -0.57 1.82
N ILE A 78 -0.99 -0.81 1.17
CA ILE A 78 -1.38 -0.12 -0.05
C ILE A 78 -2.78 0.46 0.14
N LEU A 79 -2.92 1.76 -0.13
CA LEU A 79 -4.22 2.40 -0.22
C LEU A 79 -4.53 2.63 -1.70
N THR A 80 -5.53 1.92 -2.21
CA THR A 80 -5.95 2.05 -3.60
C THR A 80 -6.92 3.22 -3.79
N GLN A 81 -6.99 3.76 -5.00
CA GLN A 81 -7.84 4.92 -5.33
C GLN A 81 -9.33 4.59 -5.25
N ALA A 82 -9.72 3.35 -5.58
CA ALA A 82 -11.09 2.86 -5.51
C ALA A 82 -11.20 1.77 -4.45
N ASN A 83 -11.76 2.12 -3.30
CA ASN A 83 -12.02 1.20 -2.19
C ASN A 83 -13.54 0.96 -2.06
N ASN A 84 -14.10 0.22 -3.00
CA ASN A 84 -15.50 -0.19 -2.91
C ASN A 84 -15.59 -1.51 -2.13
N VAL A 85 -15.75 -1.40 -0.81
CA VAL A 85 -16.07 -2.54 0.03
C VAL A 85 -17.58 -2.80 -0.10
N GLN A 86 -17.94 -3.78 -0.91
CA GLN A 86 -19.35 -4.15 -1.11
C GLN A 86 -19.89 -5.08 -0.01
N MET A 87 -19.05 -5.47 0.93
CA MET A 87 -19.42 -6.34 2.03
C MET A 87 -19.93 -5.52 3.22
N LYS A 88 -20.94 -6.03 3.90
CA LYS A 88 -21.41 -5.45 5.16
C LYS A 88 -20.41 -5.78 6.27
N LEU A 89 -19.49 -4.88 6.49
CA LEU A 89 -18.45 -5.00 7.53
C LEU A 89 -18.56 -3.82 8.50
N THR A 90 -18.31 -4.08 9.76
CA THR A 90 -18.06 -3.00 10.71
C THR A 90 -16.68 -2.40 10.47
N VAL A 91 -16.44 -1.18 10.95
CA VAL A 91 -15.12 -0.55 10.89
C VAL A 91 -14.08 -1.44 11.58
N ARG A 92 -14.43 -2.03 12.71
CA ARG A 92 -13.54 -2.92 13.47
C ARG A 92 -13.16 -4.16 12.65
N GLU A 93 -14.10 -4.80 11.99
CA GLU A 93 -13.84 -5.96 11.15
C GLU A 93 -12.91 -5.60 9.98
N LEU A 94 -13.13 -4.45 9.36
CA LEU A 94 -12.28 -3.98 8.26
C LEU A 94 -10.85 -3.72 8.73
N VAL A 95 -10.67 -3.05 9.86
CA VAL A 95 -9.35 -2.77 10.45
C VAL A 95 -8.66 -4.07 10.89
N ALA A 96 -9.44 -5.04 11.37
CA ALA A 96 -8.93 -6.34 11.80
C ALA A 96 -8.24 -7.12 10.67
N PHE A 97 -8.62 -6.93 9.41
CA PHE A 97 -7.94 -7.55 8.28
C PHE A 97 -6.46 -7.18 8.19
N GLY A 98 -6.07 -6.01 8.68
CA GLY A 98 -4.67 -5.60 8.76
C GLY A 98 -3.81 -6.48 9.66
N ARG A 99 -4.42 -7.23 10.58
CA ARG A 99 -3.72 -8.17 11.45
C ARG A 99 -3.60 -9.59 10.87
N PHE A 100 -4.25 -9.86 9.74
CA PHE A 100 -4.25 -11.19 9.14
C PHE A 100 -2.84 -11.75 8.89
N PRO A 101 -1.85 -10.99 8.38
CA PRO A 101 -0.48 -11.48 8.21
C PRO A 101 0.18 -11.96 9.50
N TYR A 102 -0.27 -11.45 10.65
CA TYR A 102 0.26 -11.80 11.97
C TYR A 102 -0.54 -12.92 12.63
N SER A 103 -1.85 -12.85 12.55
CA SER A 103 -2.76 -13.73 13.30
C SER A 103 -3.17 -15.00 12.55
N GLY A 104 -3.12 -14.98 11.21
CA GLY A 104 -3.64 -16.07 10.39
C GLY A 104 -5.16 -16.27 10.49
N GLY A 105 -5.89 -15.24 10.90
CA GLY A 105 -7.35 -15.24 11.06
C GLY A 105 -7.83 -15.48 12.50
N ARG A 106 -6.93 -15.78 13.44
CA ARG A 106 -7.25 -15.88 14.87
C ARG A 106 -6.69 -14.68 15.60
N LEU A 107 -7.56 -13.77 16.02
CA LEU A 107 -7.17 -12.57 16.75
C LEU A 107 -6.80 -12.91 18.20
N THR A 108 -5.61 -12.50 18.60
CA THR A 108 -5.16 -12.55 20.00
C THR A 108 -5.58 -11.27 20.72
N GLN A 109 -5.39 -11.24 22.05
CA GLN A 109 -5.62 -10.02 22.82
C GLN A 109 -4.72 -8.87 22.35
N GLU A 110 -3.47 -9.15 22.00
CA GLU A 110 -2.55 -8.18 21.43
C GLU A 110 -3.07 -7.62 20.10
N ASP A 111 -3.61 -8.46 19.23
CA ASP A 111 -4.23 -8.03 17.98
C ASP A 111 -5.40 -7.09 18.24
N ASN A 112 -6.27 -7.41 19.21
CA ASN A 112 -7.40 -6.56 19.57
C ASN A 112 -6.95 -5.20 20.11
N GLU A 113 -5.91 -5.16 20.92
CA GLU A 113 -5.34 -3.91 21.43
C GLU A 113 -4.76 -3.04 20.30
N ILE A 114 -4.08 -3.65 19.32
CA ILE A 114 -3.55 -2.95 18.15
C ILE A 114 -4.67 -2.40 17.29
N ILE A 115 -5.74 -3.17 17.08
CA ILE A 115 -6.93 -2.74 16.34
C ILE A 115 -7.56 -1.53 17.03
N ASP A 116 -7.73 -1.59 18.36
CA ASP A 116 -8.30 -0.49 19.13
C ASP A 116 -7.47 0.78 19.04
N ARG A 117 -6.14 0.66 19.10
CA ARG A 117 -5.22 1.79 18.91
C ARG A 117 -5.31 2.39 17.52
N ALA A 118 -5.40 1.57 16.50
CA ALA A 118 -5.52 2.03 15.11
C ALA A 118 -6.82 2.80 14.89
N ILE A 119 -7.94 2.30 15.41
CA ILE A 119 -9.25 2.97 15.34
C ILE A 119 -9.19 4.31 16.08
N ALA A 120 -8.66 4.33 17.29
CA ALA A 120 -8.52 5.55 18.10
C ALA A 120 -7.65 6.59 17.39
N TYR A 121 -6.57 6.18 16.76
CA TYR A 121 -5.72 7.06 15.97
C TYR A 121 -6.46 7.69 14.79
N MET A 122 -7.26 6.92 14.08
CA MET A 122 -8.05 7.41 12.95
C MET A 122 -9.18 8.34 13.39
N GLU A 123 -9.82 8.09 14.52
CA GLU A 123 -10.84 8.98 15.12
C GLU A 123 -10.24 10.33 15.50
N LEU A 124 -9.03 10.34 16.06
CA LEU A 124 -8.30 11.59 16.32
C LEU A 124 -8.01 12.38 15.04
N CYS A 125 -7.65 11.70 13.96
CA CYS A 125 -7.46 12.36 12.66
C CYS A 125 -8.76 12.95 12.13
N LEU A 126 -9.90 12.30 12.33
CA LEU A 126 -11.21 12.80 11.92
C LEU A 126 -11.65 14.05 12.71
N LEU A 127 -11.24 14.18 13.95
CA LEU A 127 -11.52 15.37 14.77
C LEU A 127 -10.81 16.63 14.25
N TYR A 128 -9.69 16.48 13.58
CA TYR A 128 -8.94 17.60 12.97
C TYR A 128 -9.39 17.94 11.56
N THR A 129 -10.03 17.03 10.86
CA THR A 129 -10.71 17.30 9.60
C THR A 129 -12.17 17.56 9.92
N SER A 130 -12.67 18.76 9.64
CA SER A 130 -14.09 19.11 9.91
C SER A 130 -15.01 17.99 9.42
N PRO A 131 -15.72 17.29 10.33
CA PRO A 131 -16.60 16.22 9.89
C PRO A 131 -17.72 16.80 9.04
N SER A 132 -17.96 16.19 7.89
CA SER A 132 -19.13 16.48 7.09
C SER A 132 -20.39 16.10 7.90
N PRO A 133 -21.48 16.87 7.82
CA PRO A 133 -22.75 16.48 8.44
C PRO A 133 -23.28 15.12 8.02
N ARG A 134 -22.72 14.54 6.94
CA ARG A 134 -23.07 13.20 6.46
C ARG A 134 -22.35 12.07 7.20
N ASP A 135 -21.35 12.40 8.01
CA ASP A 135 -20.54 11.43 8.76
C ASP A 135 -21.08 11.26 10.20
N ALA A 136 -22.16 11.93 10.49
CA ALA A 136 -22.85 11.83 11.76
C ALA A 136 -23.77 10.57 11.82
#